data_b7f58ee6ecc54e40685f68a8e715f2ab
#
_entry.id   b7f58ee6ecc54e40685f68a8e715f2ab
#
_cell.length_a   1.000
_cell.length_b   1.000
_cell.length_c   1.000
_cell.angle_alpha   90.00
_cell.angle_beta   90.00
_cell.angle_gamma   90.00
#
_symmetry.space_group_name_H-M   'P 1'
#
loop_
_entity.id
_entity.type
_entity.pdbx_description
1 polymer ?
#
loop_
_entity_poly.entity_id
_entity_poly.type
_entity_poly.pdbx_seq_one_letter_code
_entity_poly.pdbx_strand_id
1 'polypeptide(L)'
;MHKTVPVIALTKCGIGIFDLDWWVPRLGLFKSVTLPSVLQASEGYEFHWFILLDEDMPAEALESLRTAIDEAGGTDKVHLQFVRTSIEANRAGLNAVRSVVGDDQRALAIRIDDDDAVSREAFTTALDAIDDRGRPAVISLAEGYIFDAPGNAYGDWTSPNQTSNTYYYGNLAEIRRVIWHNHTKALFNAKRFGYQSKSVLGKGKNFLYTVHRQADGSYEERQQRIQEWSDVDDQLADEFALDVEGLTDWQNYQRTAKPTLGLTWRRAMPEVTRIRELYAEIDKLKREIVKTNSTLFDPKTPFLYLLDPAIPPATVKKGKVRFRGVATPGTRLNLSLAGKSSNYNLFKTVEVDDHTGKFDFLCGFNAATWKVRLDVVDRENEKVLKTWEFKLTVR
;
A
#
# COMPACT_ATOMS: atom_id res chain seq x y z
N MET A 1 -28.29 3.98 -10.64
CA MET A 1 -27.23 3.49 -11.57
C MET A 1 -25.91 3.09 -10.89
N HIS A 2 -25.65 3.46 -9.62
CA HIS A 2 -24.38 3.17 -8.91
C HIS A 2 -24.30 1.75 -8.32
N LYS A 3 -25.42 1.13 -8.03
CA LYS A 3 -25.50 -0.18 -7.35
C LYS A 3 -24.98 -1.38 -8.15
N THR A 4 -24.58 -1.18 -9.40
CA THR A 4 -24.01 -2.23 -10.27
C THR A 4 -22.49 -2.30 -10.24
N VAL A 5 -21.81 -1.36 -9.56
CA VAL A 5 -20.38 -1.38 -9.37
C VAL A 5 -20.07 -2.09 -8.06
N PRO A 6 -19.35 -3.22 -8.06
CA PRO A 6 -18.95 -3.87 -6.82
C PRO A 6 -18.09 -2.95 -5.98
N VAL A 7 -18.30 -2.95 -4.67
CA VAL A 7 -17.50 -2.20 -3.70
C VAL A 7 -16.72 -3.20 -2.85
N ILE A 8 -15.42 -2.99 -2.74
CA ILE A 8 -14.52 -3.90 -2.04
C ILE A 8 -13.75 -3.11 -0.98
N ALA A 9 -13.96 -3.44 0.28
CA ALA A 9 -13.17 -2.89 1.38
C ALA A 9 -12.06 -3.86 1.78
N LEU A 10 -10.89 -3.30 2.09
CA LEU A 10 -9.71 -4.02 2.58
C LEU A 10 -9.24 -3.39 3.88
N THR A 11 -9.18 -4.18 4.95
CA THR A 11 -8.66 -3.76 6.25
C THR A 11 -7.53 -4.67 6.68
N LYS A 12 -6.39 -4.11 7.09
CA LYS A 12 -5.36 -4.84 7.81
C LYS A 12 -5.55 -4.61 9.29
N CYS A 13 -5.76 -5.67 10.04
CA CYS A 13 -6.03 -5.57 11.46
C CYS A 13 -5.02 -6.41 12.25
N GLY A 14 -4.23 -5.78 13.08
CA GLY A 14 -3.35 -6.41 14.07
C GLY A 14 -2.32 -7.42 13.56
N ILE A 15 -1.84 -7.31 12.31
CA ILE A 15 -0.83 -8.21 11.75
C ILE A 15 0.48 -8.06 12.52
N GLY A 16 0.96 -9.14 13.13
CA GLY A 16 2.13 -9.17 13.99
C GLY A 16 1.86 -8.73 15.43
N ILE A 17 0.61 -8.74 15.87
CA ILE A 17 0.19 -8.36 17.24
C ILE A 17 -0.51 -9.55 17.89
N PHE A 18 0.11 -10.07 18.97
CA PHE A 18 -0.32 -11.29 19.67
C PHE A 18 -0.74 -11.02 21.11
N ASP A 19 -0.80 -9.77 21.54
CA ASP A 19 -1.13 -9.35 22.90
C ASP A 19 -2.64 -9.11 23.02
N LEU A 20 -3.30 -9.89 23.86
CA LEU A 20 -4.73 -9.79 24.09
C LEU A 20 -5.13 -8.43 24.70
N ASP A 21 -4.24 -7.84 25.53
CA ASP A 21 -4.47 -6.50 26.11
C ASP A 21 -4.51 -5.39 25.05
N TRP A 22 -3.89 -5.63 23.88
CA TRP A 22 -4.04 -4.75 22.74
C TRP A 22 -5.35 -5.03 21.98
N TRP A 23 -5.69 -6.30 21.79
CA TRP A 23 -6.85 -6.69 20.99
C TRP A 23 -8.17 -6.27 21.63
N VAL A 24 -8.31 -6.42 22.94
CA VAL A 24 -9.58 -6.11 23.65
C VAL A 24 -10.07 -4.69 23.35
N PRO A 25 -9.29 -3.62 23.62
CA PRO A 25 -9.73 -2.26 23.31
C PRO A 25 -9.81 -1.98 21.79
N ARG A 26 -8.96 -2.61 20.99
CA ARG A 26 -9.02 -2.41 19.53
C ARG A 26 -10.30 -2.97 18.94
N LEU A 27 -10.72 -4.15 19.34
CA LEU A 27 -11.98 -4.73 18.93
C LEU A 27 -13.19 -3.95 19.49
N GLY A 28 -13.08 -3.33 20.65
CA GLY A 28 -14.12 -2.43 21.15
C GLY A 28 -14.35 -1.25 20.19
N LEU A 29 -13.30 -0.56 19.74
CA LEU A 29 -13.42 0.49 18.73
C LEU A 29 -13.93 -0.06 17.38
N PHE A 30 -13.38 -1.17 16.93
CA PHE A 30 -13.84 -1.80 15.69
C PHE A 30 -15.36 -2.08 15.72
N LYS A 31 -15.86 -2.63 16.81
CA LYS A 31 -17.28 -2.95 17.00
C LYS A 31 -18.17 -1.72 17.04
N SER A 32 -17.71 -0.66 17.71
CA SER A 32 -18.54 0.50 17.98
C SER A 32 -18.41 1.61 16.93
N VAL A 33 -17.34 1.60 16.13
CA VAL A 33 -17.05 2.66 15.15
C VAL A 33 -16.99 2.10 13.73
N THR A 34 -16.03 1.20 13.46
CA THR A 34 -15.70 0.79 12.09
C THR A 34 -16.74 -0.16 11.50
N LEU A 35 -17.06 -1.23 12.22
CA LEU A 35 -17.96 -2.28 11.72
C LEU A 35 -19.35 -1.75 11.35
N PRO A 36 -20.07 -1.02 12.24
CA PRO A 36 -21.39 -0.54 11.92
C PRO A 36 -21.39 0.50 10.80
N SER A 37 -20.40 1.40 10.77
CA SER A 37 -20.31 2.44 9.73
C SER A 37 -20.09 1.87 8.33
N VAL A 38 -19.20 0.89 8.20
CA VAL A 38 -18.90 0.26 6.92
C VAL A 38 -20.08 -0.58 6.43
N LEU A 39 -20.75 -1.30 7.33
CA LEU A 39 -21.95 -2.06 6.98
C LEU A 39 -23.10 -1.15 6.55
N GLN A 40 -23.33 -0.01 7.23
CA GLN A 40 -24.31 0.99 6.85
C GLN A 40 -24.00 1.58 5.47
N ALA A 41 -22.76 2.03 5.22
CA ALA A 41 -22.34 2.58 3.94
C ALA A 41 -22.47 1.57 2.79
N SER A 42 -22.42 0.27 3.09
CA SER A 42 -22.53 -0.82 2.12
C SER A 42 -23.96 -1.15 1.69
N GLU A 43 -24.96 -0.55 2.32
CA GLU A 43 -26.37 -0.87 2.03
C GLU A 43 -26.74 -0.61 0.57
N GLY A 44 -27.27 -1.65 -0.07
CA GLY A 44 -27.69 -1.60 -1.46
C GLY A 44 -26.57 -1.70 -2.49
N TYR A 45 -25.32 -1.97 -2.08
CA TYR A 45 -24.22 -2.30 -2.97
C TYR A 45 -23.95 -3.81 -2.99
N GLU A 46 -23.42 -4.32 -4.07
CA GLU A 46 -22.67 -5.58 -4.08
C GLU A 46 -21.36 -5.29 -3.34
N PHE A 47 -21.28 -5.73 -2.08
CA PHE A 47 -20.20 -5.33 -1.18
C PHE A 47 -19.49 -6.53 -0.59
N HIS A 48 -18.16 -6.47 -0.60
CA HIS A 48 -17.29 -7.46 0.01
C HIS A 48 -16.21 -6.77 0.84
N TRP A 49 -16.12 -7.11 2.10
CA TRP A 49 -15.12 -6.58 3.01
C TRP A 49 -14.15 -7.68 3.45
N PHE A 50 -12.89 -7.56 3.07
CA PHE A 50 -11.85 -8.50 3.45
C PHE A 50 -11.02 -7.92 4.59
N ILE A 51 -11.08 -8.57 5.76
CA ILE A 51 -10.25 -8.25 6.92
C ILE A 51 -9.07 -9.19 6.93
N LEU A 52 -7.88 -8.63 6.80
CA LEU A 52 -6.60 -9.35 6.73
C LEU A 52 -6.02 -9.39 8.14
N LEU A 53 -5.98 -10.58 8.72
CA LEU A 53 -5.60 -10.86 10.11
C LEU A 53 -4.31 -11.68 10.16
N ASP A 54 -3.61 -11.62 11.29
CA ASP A 54 -2.51 -12.55 11.53
C ASP A 54 -3.05 -13.97 11.78
N GLU A 55 -2.40 -14.99 11.19
CA GLU A 55 -2.82 -16.40 11.40
C GLU A 55 -2.66 -16.86 12.85
N ASP A 56 -1.77 -16.22 13.61
CA ASP A 56 -1.46 -16.49 14.99
C ASP A 56 -2.11 -15.47 15.96
N MET A 57 -3.13 -14.71 15.51
CA MET A 57 -3.86 -13.81 16.41
C MET A 57 -4.49 -14.62 17.57
N PRO A 58 -4.65 -14.01 18.78
CA PRO A 58 -5.25 -14.71 19.93
C PRO A 58 -6.64 -15.25 19.59
N ALA A 59 -6.90 -16.52 19.98
CA ALA A 59 -8.17 -17.20 19.69
C ALA A 59 -9.39 -16.45 20.27
N GLU A 60 -9.24 -15.89 21.47
CA GLU A 60 -10.28 -15.09 22.12
C GLU A 60 -10.62 -13.82 21.33
N ALA A 61 -9.60 -13.16 20.79
CA ALA A 61 -9.77 -11.98 19.93
C ALA A 61 -10.47 -12.35 18.62
N LEU A 62 -10.10 -13.47 18.01
CA LEU A 62 -10.74 -13.96 16.79
C LEU A 62 -12.21 -14.31 17.01
N GLU A 63 -12.52 -14.99 18.11
CA GLU A 63 -13.90 -15.34 18.45
C GLU A 63 -14.74 -14.07 18.71
N SER A 64 -14.18 -13.11 19.46
CA SER A 64 -14.82 -11.82 19.70
C SER A 64 -15.11 -11.03 18.41
N LEU A 65 -14.17 -11.09 17.44
CA LEU A 65 -14.37 -10.46 16.12
C LEU A 65 -15.49 -11.16 15.32
N ARG A 66 -15.49 -12.49 15.29
CA ARG A 66 -16.54 -13.26 14.60
C ARG A 66 -17.92 -13.00 15.16
N THR A 67 -18.04 -13.03 16.49
CA THR A 67 -19.30 -12.72 17.20
C THR A 67 -19.77 -11.31 16.82
N ALA A 68 -18.89 -10.32 16.83
CA ALA A 68 -19.28 -8.96 16.46
C ALA A 68 -19.78 -8.85 15.01
N ILE A 69 -19.12 -9.53 14.06
CA ILE A 69 -19.53 -9.53 12.66
C ILE A 69 -20.92 -10.20 12.51
N ASP A 70 -21.16 -11.29 13.21
CA ASP A 70 -22.43 -12.01 13.17
C ASP A 70 -23.57 -11.19 13.78
N GLU A 71 -23.36 -10.63 14.97
CA GLU A 71 -24.31 -9.75 15.66
C GLU A 71 -24.67 -8.50 14.83
N ALA A 72 -23.72 -7.95 14.09
CA ALA A 72 -23.94 -6.83 13.19
C ALA A 72 -24.58 -7.23 11.84
N GLY A 73 -24.91 -8.51 11.61
CA GLY A 73 -25.45 -9.00 10.35
C GLY A 73 -24.47 -8.91 9.17
N GLY A 74 -23.18 -8.92 9.45
CA GLY A 74 -22.12 -8.79 8.45
C GLY A 74 -21.62 -10.09 7.82
N THR A 75 -22.13 -11.26 8.24
CA THR A 75 -21.59 -12.58 7.89
C THR A 75 -21.47 -12.84 6.39
N ASP A 76 -22.43 -12.35 5.60
CA ASP A 76 -22.41 -12.52 4.13
C ASP A 76 -21.50 -11.52 3.41
N LYS A 77 -21.09 -10.44 4.09
CA LYS A 77 -20.32 -9.33 3.49
C LYS A 77 -18.87 -9.30 3.94
N VAL A 78 -18.57 -9.80 5.14
CA VAL A 78 -17.25 -9.71 5.78
C VAL A 78 -16.51 -11.05 5.68
N HIS A 79 -15.33 -11.03 5.10
CA HIS A 79 -14.51 -12.21 4.85
C HIS A 79 -13.18 -12.10 5.60
N LEU A 80 -12.93 -13.00 6.55
CA LEU A 80 -11.66 -13.05 7.28
C LEU A 80 -10.60 -13.79 6.46
N GLN A 81 -9.44 -13.19 6.28
CA GLN A 81 -8.30 -13.81 5.60
C GLN A 81 -7.07 -13.77 6.50
N PHE A 82 -6.40 -14.90 6.63
CA PHE A 82 -5.27 -15.08 7.52
C PHE A 82 -3.96 -15.01 6.76
N VAL A 83 -2.99 -14.27 7.30
CA VAL A 83 -1.68 -14.03 6.69
C VAL A 83 -0.61 -13.97 7.78
N ARG A 84 0.66 -14.23 7.41
CA ARG A 84 1.81 -14.19 8.34
C ARG A 84 2.51 -12.84 8.38
N THR A 85 2.40 -12.06 7.32
CA THR A 85 3.15 -10.82 7.19
C THR A 85 2.34 -9.73 6.48
N SER A 86 2.69 -8.47 6.72
CA SER A 86 2.09 -7.34 6.02
C SER A 86 2.33 -7.36 4.49
N ILE A 87 3.41 -8.01 4.02
CA ILE A 87 3.67 -8.20 2.58
C ILE A 87 2.71 -9.23 2.01
N GLU A 88 2.48 -10.31 2.75
CA GLU A 88 1.53 -11.35 2.37
C GLU A 88 0.10 -10.82 2.36
N ALA A 89 -0.25 -9.94 3.31
CA ALA A 89 -1.52 -9.23 3.33
C ALA A 89 -1.77 -8.41 2.05
N ASN A 90 -0.75 -7.75 1.51
CA ASN A 90 -0.89 -7.05 0.23
C ASN A 90 -1.28 -7.99 -0.91
N ARG A 91 -0.71 -9.19 -0.93
CA ARG A 91 -1.02 -10.22 -1.93
C ARG A 91 -2.41 -10.81 -1.71
N ALA A 92 -2.74 -11.12 -0.46
CA ALA A 92 -4.05 -11.66 -0.08
C ALA A 92 -5.17 -10.67 -0.45
N GLY A 93 -5.02 -9.38 -0.12
CA GLY A 93 -5.99 -8.35 -0.51
C GLY A 93 -6.18 -8.22 -2.03
N LEU A 94 -5.10 -8.33 -2.83
CA LEU A 94 -5.24 -8.33 -4.30
C LEU A 94 -5.92 -9.61 -4.82
N ASN A 95 -5.68 -10.76 -4.21
CA ASN A 95 -6.38 -12.00 -4.53
C ASN A 95 -7.86 -11.92 -4.14
N ALA A 96 -8.16 -11.26 -3.02
CA ALA A 96 -9.53 -10.96 -2.60
C ALA A 96 -10.28 -10.09 -3.63
N VAL A 97 -9.65 -9.00 -4.10
CA VAL A 97 -10.22 -8.20 -5.20
C VAL A 97 -10.47 -9.07 -6.43
N ARG A 98 -9.50 -9.91 -6.82
CA ARG A 98 -9.65 -10.81 -7.98
C ARG A 98 -10.78 -11.81 -7.81
N SER A 99 -11.01 -12.34 -6.63
CA SER A 99 -12.08 -13.34 -6.37
C SER A 99 -13.48 -12.76 -6.57
N VAL A 100 -13.63 -11.44 -6.39
CA VAL A 100 -14.91 -10.74 -6.59
C VAL A 100 -15.11 -10.33 -8.05
N VAL A 101 -14.11 -9.66 -8.65
CA VAL A 101 -14.29 -9.00 -9.96
C VAL A 101 -13.52 -9.65 -11.11
N GLY A 102 -12.76 -10.69 -10.84
CA GLY A 102 -11.87 -11.26 -11.86
C GLY A 102 -10.78 -10.24 -12.27
N ASP A 103 -10.36 -10.33 -13.53
CA ASP A 103 -9.27 -9.47 -14.04
C ASP A 103 -9.79 -8.20 -14.76
N ASP A 104 -10.99 -8.23 -15.33
CA ASP A 104 -11.49 -7.22 -16.27
C ASP A 104 -12.59 -6.32 -15.72
N GLN A 105 -13.43 -6.81 -14.81
CA GLN A 105 -14.53 -6.02 -14.25
C GLN A 105 -13.98 -4.87 -13.39
N ARG A 106 -14.61 -3.70 -13.50
CA ARG A 106 -14.27 -2.55 -12.67
C ARG A 106 -14.99 -2.59 -11.33
N ALA A 107 -14.28 -2.22 -10.28
CA ALA A 107 -14.80 -2.10 -8.93
C ALA A 107 -14.38 -0.78 -8.28
N LEU A 108 -15.06 -0.39 -7.23
CA LEU A 108 -14.60 0.61 -6.28
C LEU A 108 -13.94 -0.12 -5.10
N ALA A 109 -12.64 0.05 -4.94
CA ALA A 109 -11.91 -0.50 -3.79
C ALA A 109 -11.56 0.60 -2.79
N ILE A 110 -11.67 0.30 -1.50
CA ILE A 110 -11.22 1.18 -0.41
C ILE A 110 -10.30 0.40 0.51
N ARG A 111 -9.28 1.09 1.04
CA ARG A 111 -8.52 0.62 2.18
C ARG A 111 -8.96 1.43 3.40
N ILE A 112 -9.58 0.76 4.35
CA ILE A 112 -10.06 1.36 5.58
C ILE A 112 -9.29 0.79 6.78
N ASP A 113 -8.92 1.64 7.73
CA ASP A 113 -8.25 1.23 8.95
C ASP A 113 -9.29 0.66 9.94
N ASP A 114 -8.86 -0.19 10.86
CA ASP A 114 -9.73 -0.94 11.77
C ASP A 114 -10.24 -0.13 12.98
N ASP A 115 -10.05 1.19 12.94
CA ASP A 115 -10.48 2.15 13.95
C ASP A 115 -11.19 3.38 13.35
N ASP A 116 -11.23 3.52 12.02
CA ASP A 116 -11.87 4.64 11.34
C ASP A 116 -13.30 4.31 10.90
N ALA A 117 -14.14 5.34 10.64
CA ALA A 117 -15.48 5.17 10.10
C ALA A 117 -15.66 5.91 8.76
N VAL A 118 -16.66 5.45 7.99
CA VAL A 118 -17.13 6.10 6.77
C VAL A 118 -18.58 6.51 6.93
N SER A 119 -18.99 7.64 6.36
CA SER A 119 -20.38 8.04 6.38
C SER A 119 -21.25 7.14 5.49
N ARG A 120 -22.56 7.14 5.75
CA ARG A 120 -23.55 6.43 4.93
C ARG A 120 -23.41 6.69 3.43
N GLU A 121 -23.08 7.93 3.03
CA GLU A 121 -23.00 8.35 1.64
C GLU A 121 -21.59 8.25 1.02
N ALA A 122 -20.62 7.77 1.75
CA ALA A 122 -19.21 7.80 1.31
C ALA A 122 -18.98 7.07 -0.02
N PHE A 123 -19.56 5.90 -0.23
CA PHE A 123 -19.40 5.14 -1.48
C PHE A 123 -20.13 5.82 -2.65
N THR A 124 -21.31 6.36 -2.42
CA THR A 124 -22.06 7.15 -3.40
C THR A 124 -21.23 8.38 -3.82
N THR A 125 -20.75 9.14 -2.85
CA THR A 125 -19.94 10.34 -3.07
C THR A 125 -18.67 10.03 -3.86
N ALA A 126 -18.00 8.94 -3.55
CA ALA A 126 -16.80 8.51 -4.28
C ALA A 126 -17.11 8.12 -5.73
N LEU A 127 -18.20 7.37 -5.96
CA LEU A 127 -18.63 6.95 -7.30
C LEU A 127 -19.12 8.12 -8.15
N ASP A 128 -19.78 9.10 -7.55
CA ASP A 128 -20.24 10.32 -8.24
C ASP A 128 -19.10 11.25 -8.63
N ALA A 129 -17.99 11.14 -7.93
CA ALA A 129 -16.80 11.93 -8.24
C ALA A 129 -16.02 11.42 -9.46
N ILE A 130 -16.36 10.25 -10.01
CA ILE A 130 -15.69 9.67 -11.17
C ILE A 130 -16.26 10.30 -12.45
N ASP A 131 -15.46 11.11 -13.13
CA ASP A 131 -15.89 11.85 -14.32
C ASP A 131 -16.05 10.92 -15.55
N ASP A 132 -15.15 9.95 -15.71
CA ASP A 132 -15.17 8.96 -16.79
C ASP A 132 -15.01 7.53 -16.23
N ARG A 133 -16.07 6.76 -16.27
CA ARG A 133 -16.08 5.38 -15.78
C ARG A 133 -15.34 4.38 -16.67
N GLY A 134 -14.98 4.79 -17.88
CA GLY A 134 -14.10 4.01 -18.76
C GLY A 134 -12.62 4.04 -18.31
N ARG A 135 -12.24 4.98 -17.42
CA ARG A 135 -10.86 5.19 -16.96
C ARG A 135 -10.70 4.92 -15.47
N PRO A 136 -9.52 4.45 -15.04
CA PRO A 136 -9.24 4.30 -13.62
C PRO A 136 -9.22 5.65 -12.91
N ALA A 137 -9.63 5.65 -11.65
CA ALA A 137 -9.67 6.85 -10.82
C ALA A 137 -9.15 6.58 -9.40
N VAL A 138 -8.59 7.62 -8.79
CA VAL A 138 -8.30 7.68 -7.36
C VAL A 138 -9.00 8.91 -6.81
N ILE A 139 -9.92 8.68 -5.89
CA ILE A 139 -10.78 9.69 -5.29
C ILE A 139 -10.42 9.81 -3.81
N SER A 140 -10.14 11.00 -3.33
CA SER A 140 -9.97 11.31 -1.91
C SER A 140 -11.17 12.13 -1.45
N LEU A 141 -11.92 11.62 -0.49
CA LEU A 141 -12.98 12.39 0.17
C LEU A 141 -12.29 13.24 1.25
N ALA A 142 -12.22 14.55 1.00
CA ALA A 142 -11.32 15.44 1.72
C ALA A 142 -11.90 16.01 3.02
N GLU A 143 -13.21 15.91 3.22
CA GLU A 143 -13.91 16.46 4.37
C GLU A 143 -14.49 15.35 5.26
N GLY A 144 -14.26 15.47 6.54
CA GLY A 144 -14.72 14.56 7.56
C GLY A 144 -14.50 15.15 8.94
N TYR A 145 -14.36 14.30 9.92
CA TYR A 145 -14.10 14.67 11.30
C TYR A 145 -12.86 13.95 11.83
N ILE A 146 -12.18 14.58 12.78
CA ILE A 146 -11.33 13.86 13.76
C ILE A 146 -12.22 13.54 14.95
N PHE A 147 -12.17 12.30 15.41
CA PHE A 147 -12.91 11.81 16.56
C PHE A 147 -11.92 11.41 17.67
N ASP A 148 -11.97 12.13 18.78
CA ASP A 148 -11.27 11.79 20.02
C ASP A 148 -12.10 10.74 20.78
N ALA A 149 -11.85 9.46 20.51
CA ALA A 149 -12.61 8.39 21.13
C ALA A 149 -12.52 8.37 22.68
N PRO A 150 -11.35 8.58 23.32
CA PRO A 150 -11.26 8.74 24.79
C PRO A 150 -12.05 9.92 25.36
N GLY A 151 -12.06 11.05 24.64
CA GLY A 151 -12.73 12.28 25.06
C GLY A 151 -14.20 12.34 24.69
N ASN A 152 -14.70 11.42 23.87
CA ASN A 152 -16.05 11.42 23.31
C ASN A 152 -16.39 12.72 22.57
N ALA A 153 -15.42 13.27 21.84
CA ALA A 153 -15.58 14.54 21.16
C ALA A 153 -15.08 14.45 19.71
N TYR A 154 -15.63 15.31 18.87
CA TYR A 154 -15.21 15.37 17.47
C TYR A 154 -15.02 16.81 17.02
N GLY A 155 -14.28 16.98 15.93
CA GLY A 155 -14.09 18.28 15.31
C GLY A 155 -13.85 18.19 13.82
N ASP A 156 -14.14 19.27 13.13
CA ASP A 156 -14.01 19.38 11.68
C ASP A 156 -12.59 19.11 11.21
N TRP A 157 -12.46 18.27 10.18
CA TRP A 157 -11.19 18.04 9.53
C TRP A 157 -11.32 18.04 8.02
N THR A 158 -10.52 18.89 7.38
CA THR A 158 -10.37 18.94 5.93
C THR A 158 -8.94 18.62 5.56
N SER A 159 -8.74 17.57 4.76
CA SER A 159 -7.42 17.14 4.34
C SER A 159 -7.40 16.76 2.85
N PRO A 160 -7.17 17.75 1.94
CA PRO A 160 -7.28 17.52 0.49
C PRO A 160 -6.33 16.48 -0.08
N ASN A 161 -5.25 16.15 0.64
CA ASN A 161 -4.19 15.28 0.14
C ASN A 161 -3.82 14.11 1.07
N GLN A 162 -4.49 13.94 2.20
CA GLN A 162 -4.04 13.03 3.26
C GLN A 162 -5.19 12.29 3.95
N THR A 163 -6.16 11.81 3.23
CA THR A 163 -7.26 11.09 3.88
C THR A 163 -6.95 9.61 3.97
N SER A 164 -7.27 8.98 5.12
CA SER A 164 -7.40 7.54 5.26
C SER A 164 -8.47 6.99 4.30
N ASN A 165 -9.40 7.84 3.87
CA ASN A 165 -10.50 7.52 2.97
C ASN A 165 -10.15 7.83 1.51
N THR A 166 -9.32 6.98 0.93
CA THR A 166 -8.97 7.03 -0.49
C THR A 166 -9.58 5.84 -1.22
N TYR A 167 -10.34 6.14 -2.25
CA TYR A 167 -11.06 5.19 -3.08
C TYR A 167 -10.35 4.99 -4.41
N TYR A 168 -10.29 3.75 -4.85
CA TYR A 168 -9.59 3.31 -6.05
C TYR A 168 -10.59 2.65 -7.00
N TYR A 169 -10.89 3.30 -8.11
CA TYR A 169 -11.79 2.75 -9.12
C TYR A 169 -11.01 2.22 -10.32
N GLY A 170 -11.30 0.99 -10.72
CA GLY A 170 -10.63 0.38 -11.86
C GLY A 170 -10.82 -1.13 -11.90
N ASN A 171 -10.18 -1.78 -12.89
CA ASN A 171 -10.02 -3.22 -12.90
C ASN A 171 -8.86 -3.66 -11.97
N LEU A 172 -8.67 -4.96 -11.79
CA LEU A 172 -7.64 -5.49 -10.89
C LEU A 172 -6.23 -4.97 -11.19
N ALA A 173 -5.84 -4.88 -12.48
CA ALA A 173 -4.50 -4.44 -12.87
C ALA A 173 -4.27 -2.96 -12.54
N GLU A 174 -5.31 -2.15 -12.63
CA GLU A 174 -5.30 -0.72 -12.32
C GLU A 174 -5.30 -0.48 -10.81
N ILE A 175 -6.19 -1.13 -10.04
CA ILE A 175 -6.26 -1.07 -8.58
C ILE A 175 -4.93 -1.51 -7.96
N ARG A 176 -4.35 -2.61 -8.44
CA ARG A 176 -3.08 -3.15 -7.94
C ARG A 176 -1.93 -2.12 -7.93
N ARG A 177 -1.92 -1.17 -8.87
CA ARG A 177 -0.84 -0.18 -8.99
C ARG A 177 -0.86 0.86 -7.89
N VAL A 178 -1.99 1.07 -7.22
CA VAL A 178 -2.19 2.24 -6.35
C VAL A 178 -2.66 1.89 -4.93
N ILE A 179 -3.43 0.83 -4.73
CA ILE A 179 -4.15 0.56 -3.48
C ILE A 179 -3.24 0.42 -2.24
N TRP A 180 -2.03 -0.09 -2.41
CA TRP A 180 -1.08 -0.26 -1.31
C TRP A 180 -0.06 0.89 -1.19
N HIS A 181 -0.21 1.94 -1.97
CA HIS A 181 0.60 3.13 -1.79
C HIS A 181 0.18 3.88 -0.50
N ASN A 182 1.12 4.63 0.05
CA ASN A 182 0.81 5.55 1.13
C ASN A 182 -0.29 6.52 0.65
N HIS A 183 -1.39 6.62 1.40
CA HIS A 183 -2.53 7.46 1.05
C HIS A 183 -2.14 8.94 0.88
N THR A 184 -1.13 9.44 1.62
CA THR A 184 -0.61 10.83 1.42
C THR A 184 -0.05 11.08 0.03
N LYS A 185 0.28 10.03 -0.73
CA LYS A 185 0.80 10.09 -2.10
C LYS A 185 -0.13 9.49 -3.14
N ALA A 186 -1.31 9.00 -2.73
CA ALA A 186 -2.20 8.27 -3.61
C ALA A 186 -2.64 9.10 -4.83
N LEU A 187 -3.10 10.33 -4.62
CA LEU A 187 -3.51 11.24 -5.69
C LEU A 187 -2.34 11.64 -6.62
N PHE A 188 -1.16 11.87 -6.05
CA PHE A 188 0.04 12.16 -6.84
C PHE A 188 0.44 10.96 -7.70
N ASN A 189 0.46 9.76 -7.14
CA ASN A 189 0.79 8.55 -7.87
C ASN A 189 -0.25 8.24 -8.95
N ALA A 190 -1.54 8.47 -8.68
CA ALA A 190 -2.60 8.31 -9.66
C ALA A 190 -2.37 9.17 -10.91
N LYS A 191 -2.05 10.47 -10.73
CA LYS A 191 -1.70 11.37 -11.83
C LYS A 191 -0.51 10.85 -12.64
N ARG A 192 0.50 10.33 -11.96
CA ARG A 192 1.70 9.76 -12.60
C ARG A 192 1.39 8.54 -13.47
N PHE A 193 0.36 7.76 -13.12
CA PHE A 193 -0.11 6.62 -13.92
C PHE A 193 -1.15 6.99 -14.98
N GLY A 194 -1.50 8.28 -15.12
CA GLY A 194 -2.52 8.75 -16.05
C GLY A 194 -3.95 8.44 -15.61
N TYR A 195 -4.17 8.18 -14.31
CA TYR A 195 -5.50 7.97 -13.74
C TYR A 195 -6.18 9.31 -13.45
N GLN A 196 -7.51 9.29 -13.44
CA GLN A 196 -8.27 10.39 -12.84
C GLN A 196 -7.85 10.52 -11.38
N SER A 197 -7.66 11.75 -10.91
CA SER A 197 -7.22 12.01 -9.54
C SER A 197 -7.98 13.21 -9.01
N LYS A 198 -8.85 12.99 -8.04
CA LYS A 198 -9.77 14.01 -7.53
C LYS A 198 -9.78 14.04 -6.01
N SER A 199 -9.68 15.24 -5.47
CA SER A 199 -10.01 15.52 -4.08
C SER A 199 -11.41 16.14 -4.05
N VAL A 200 -12.31 15.55 -3.31
CA VAL A 200 -13.73 15.95 -3.24
C VAL A 200 -13.94 16.82 -2.02
N LEU A 201 -14.48 18.01 -2.25
CA LEU A 201 -14.83 19.00 -1.26
C LEU A 201 -16.28 19.45 -1.44
N GLY A 202 -16.93 19.91 -0.36
CA GLY A 202 -18.31 20.43 -0.39
C GLY A 202 -19.38 19.36 -0.65
N LYS A 203 -19.08 18.08 -0.32
CA LYS A 203 -19.99 16.94 -0.50
C LYS A 203 -20.31 16.22 0.81
N GLY A 204 -20.37 16.98 1.91
CA GLY A 204 -20.61 16.43 3.25
C GLY A 204 -19.36 15.89 3.93
N LYS A 205 -19.54 15.43 5.14
CA LYS A 205 -18.48 14.82 5.96
C LYS A 205 -18.47 13.31 5.70
N ASN A 206 -17.43 12.84 5.04
CA ASN A 206 -17.44 11.48 4.50
C ASN A 206 -16.64 10.46 5.32
N PHE A 207 -15.93 10.91 6.33
CA PHE A 207 -15.15 10.01 7.18
C PHE A 207 -15.03 10.53 8.61
N LEU A 208 -14.82 9.60 9.52
CA LEU A 208 -14.47 9.83 10.90
C LEU A 208 -13.08 9.22 11.14
N TYR A 209 -12.08 10.08 11.33
CA TYR A 209 -10.73 9.66 11.63
C TYR A 209 -10.55 9.56 13.13
N THR A 210 -10.48 8.34 13.65
CA THR A 210 -10.46 8.09 15.08
C THR A 210 -9.06 8.25 15.65
N VAL A 211 -8.93 9.02 16.72
CA VAL A 211 -7.70 9.17 17.49
C VAL A 211 -7.87 8.57 18.87
N HIS A 212 -6.90 7.79 19.26
CA HIS A 212 -6.82 7.13 20.56
C HIS A 212 -5.38 6.75 20.87
N ARG A 213 -5.11 6.37 22.13
CA ARG A 213 -3.73 6.11 22.62
C ARG A 213 -3.02 4.93 21.95
N GLN A 214 -3.76 4.02 21.32
CA GLN A 214 -3.19 2.86 20.61
C GLN A 214 -3.03 3.08 19.10
N ALA A 215 -3.38 4.26 18.59
CA ALA A 215 -3.18 4.60 17.18
C ALA A 215 -1.69 4.70 16.83
N ASP A 216 -1.36 4.50 15.55
CA ASP A 216 0.01 4.56 15.04
C ASP A 216 0.65 5.96 15.08
N GLY A 217 -0.09 7.00 15.34
CA GLY A 217 0.37 8.38 15.43
C GLY A 217 0.29 8.97 16.84
N SER A 218 0.94 10.12 17.05
CA SER A 218 0.85 10.84 18.31
C SER A 218 -0.58 11.33 18.55
N TYR A 219 -1.19 10.86 19.62
CA TYR A 219 -2.53 11.25 20.05
C TYR A 219 -2.59 12.76 20.32
N GLU A 220 -1.62 13.29 21.05
CA GLU A 220 -1.55 14.69 21.44
C GLU A 220 -1.37 15.63 20.23
N GLU A 221 -0.52 15.27 19.27
CA GLU A 221 -0.33 16.07 18.05
C GLU A 221 -1.60 16.16 17.20
N ARG A 222 -2.41 15.12 17.22
CA ARG A 222 -3.66 15.08 16.45
C ARG A 222 -4.75 15.87 17.11
N GLN A 223 -4.89 15.81 18.43
CA GLN A 223 -5.81 16.66 19.17
C GLN A 223 -5.55 18.17 18.96
N GLN A 224 -4.29 18.58 18.88
CA GLN A 224 -3.93 19.98 18.66
C GLN A 224 -4.34 20.52 17.27
N ARG A 225 -4.71 19.67 16.32
CA ARG A 225 -5.14 20.11 14.99
C ARG A 225 -6.57 20.59 14.94
N ILE A 226 -7.36 20.30 15.95
CA ILE A 226 -8.76 20.68 16.04
C ILE A 226 -8.88 21.93 16.90
N GLN A 227 -9.49 22.96 16.36
CA GLN A 227 -9.68 24.25 17.05
C GLN A 227 -10.93 24.24 17.91
N GLU A 228 -11.99 23.59 17.44
CA GLU A 228 -13.29 23.53 18.11
C GLU A 228 -13.72 22.07 18.21
N TRP A 229 -14.02 21.61 19.43
CA TRP A 229 -14.51 20.30 19.72
C TRP A 229 -15.97 20.33 20.09
N SER A 230 -16.75 19.38 19.57
CA SER A 230 -18.14 19.14 19.92
C SER A 230 -18.27 17.77 20.59
N ASP A 231 -19.17 17.61 21.52
CA ASP A 231 -19.52 16.29 22.06
C ASP A 231 -20.23 15.46 20.99
N VAL A 232 -20.05 14.14 21.06
CA VAL A 232 -20.78 13.21 20.18
C VAL A 232 -22.28 13.36 20.42
N ASP A 233 -23.01 13.63 19.36
CA ASP A 233 -24.47 13.80 19.34
C ASP A 233 -25.14 12.74 18.48
N ASP A 234 -26.46 12.71 18.52
CA ASP A 234 -27.29 11.76 17.77
C ASP A 234 -27.10 11.92 16.25
N GLN A 235 -26.82 13.12 15.78
CA GLN A 235 -26.59 13.38 14.34
C GLN A 235 -25.32 12.71 13.86
N LEU A 236 -24.20 12.88 14.58
CA LEU A 236 -22.95 12.22 14.25
C LEU A 236 -23.08 10.70 14.34
N ALA A 237 -23.75 10.23 15.41
CA ALA A 237 -23.97 8.81 15.64
C ALA A 237 -24.78 8.17 14.50
N ASP A 238 -25.84 8.82 14.01
CA ASP A 238 -26.64 8.32 12.87
C ASP A 238 -25.85 8.38 11.55
N GLU A 239 -25.11 9.46 11.29
CA GLU A 239 -24.34 9.64 10.06
C GLU A 239 -23.26 8.55 9.86
N PHE A 240 -22.62 8.14 10.96
CA PHE A 240 -21.56 7.14 10.97
C PHE A 240 -21.97 5.80 11.59
N ALA A 241 -23.24 5.62 11.92
CA ALA A 241 -23.79 4.43 12.59
C ALA A 241 -23.00 4.03 13.83
N LEU A 242 -22.60 4.98 14.66
CA LEU A 242 -21.81 4.70 15.86
C LEU A 242 -22.65 3.96 16.90
N ASP A 243 -22.10 2.89 17.46
CA ASP A 243 -22.65 2.26 18.66
C ASP A 243 -22.22 3.05 19.89
N VAL A 244 -23.06 4.01 20.29
CA VAL A 244 -22.78 4.94 21.40
C VAL A 244 -22.69 4.21 22.75
N GLU A 245 -23.47 3.14 22.96
CA GLU A 245 -23.42 2.32 24.17
C GLU A 245 -22.07 1.58 24.25
N GLY A 246 -21.69 0.89 23.17
CA GLY A 246 -20.40 0.20 23.07
C GLY A 246 -19.21 1.15 23.19
N LEU A 247 -19.31 2.38 22.65
CA LEU A 247 -18.28 3.43 22.85
C LEU A 247 -18.17 3.84 24.32
N THR A 248 -19.29 3.98 25.00
CA THR A 248 -19.30 4.32 26.45
C THR A 248 -18.63 3.20 27.27
N ASP A 249 -18.92 1.95 26.97
CA ASP A 249 -18.29 0.80 27.60
C ASP A 249 -16.79 0.75 27.32
N TRP A 250 -16.40 1.01 26.08
CA TRP A 250 -14.99 1.10 25.67
C TRP A 250 -14.25 2.21 26.45
N GLN A 251 -14.85 3.40 26.59
CA GLN A 251 -14.28 4.52 27.36
C GLN A 251 -14.13 4.18 28.83
N ASN A 252 -15.11 3.53 29.42
CA ASN A 252 -15.05 3.06 30.80
C ASN A 252 -13.93 2.04 30.99
N TYR A 253 -13.78 1.10 30.05
CA TYR A 253 -12.66 0.16 30.04
C TYR A 253 -11.32 0.90 29.97
N GLN A 254 -11.16 1.88 29.06
CA GLN A 254 -9.92 2.66 28.90
C GLN A 254 -9.53 3.46 30.14
N ARG A 255 -10.51 3.95 30.94
CA ARG A 255 -10.27 4.67 32.19
C ARG A 255 -9.74 3.76 33.29
N THR A 256 -10.15 2.50 33.30
CA THR A 256 -9.80 1.50 34.32
C THR A 256 -8.61 0.64 33.93
N ALA A 257 -8.38 0.45 32.63
CA ALA A 257 -7.24 -0.29 32.12
C ALA A 257 -5.93 0.41 32.43
N LYS A 258 -4.92 -0.34 32.85
CA LYS A 258 -3.56 0.20 32.95
C LYS A 258 -3.14 0.77 31.60
N PRO A 259 -2.57 1.99 31.55
CA PRO A 259 -2.11 2.53 30.26
C PRO A 259 -1.11 1.53 29.67
N THR A 260 -1.46 0.89 28.59
CA THR A 260 -0.53 0.18 27.74
C THR A 260 0.34 1.25 27.09
N LEU A 261 1.51 1.47 27.66
CA LEU A 261 2.50 2.42 27.15
C LEU A 261 2.81 2.04 25.70
N GLY A 262 2.54 2.97 24.78
CA GLY A 262 2.60 2.79 23.36
C GLY A 262 3.84 2.06 22.83
N LEU A 263 3.73 1.43 21.66
CA LEU A 263 4.76 0.70 20.89
C LEU A 263 5.45 -0.50 21.59
N THR A 264 5.41 -0.63 22.91
CA THR A 264 6.01 -1.76 23.64
C THR A 264 5.20 -3.06 23.55
N TRP A 265 3.96 -2.99 23.13
CA TRP A 265 3.07 -4.14 22.96
C TRP A 265 3.22 -4.83 21.58
N ARG A 266 3.99 -4.28 20.64
CA ARG A 266 4.46 -5.01 19.48
C ARG A 266 5.52 -6.04 19.88
N ARG A 267 5.15 -6.98 20.74
CA ARG A 267 5.92 -8.20 20.95
C ARG A 267 5.75 -9.04 19.68
N ALA A 268 6.55 -8.67 18.67
CA ALA A 268 6.72 -9.52 17.52
C ALA A 268 7.16 -10.90 18.01
N MET A 269 6.57 -11.97 17.50
CA MET A 269 7.13 -13.30 17.71
C MET A 269 8.61 -13.28 17.33
N PRO A 270 9.47 -14.07 18.00
CA PRO A 270 10.91 -14.10 17.73
C PRO A 270 11.24 -14.21 16.23
N GLU A 271 10.44 -14.98 15.48
CA GLU A 271 10.60 -15.14 14.04
C GLU A 271 10.29 -13.85 13.24
N VAL A 272 9.24 -13.14 13.62
CA VAL A 272 8.87 -11.86 12.96
C VAL A 272 9.89 -10.78 13.30
N THR A 273 10.38 -10.75 14.55
CA THR A 273 11.50 -9.89 14.96
C THR A 273 12.73 -10.23 14.15
N ARG A 274 13.06 -11.51 14.00
CA ARG A 274 14.20 -11.97 13.23
C ARG A 274 14.10 -11.63 11.76
N ILE A 275 12.93 -11.79 11.16
CA ILE A 275 12.67 -11.38 9.76
C ILE A 275 12.85 -9.87 9.59
N ARG A 276 12.37 -9.06 10.51
CA ARG A 276 12.55 -7.59 10.49
C ARG A 276 14.02 -7.19 10.64
N GLU A 277 14.74 -7.83 11.55
CA GLU A 277 16.18 -7.64 11.72
C GLU A 277 16.92 -7.98 10.42
N LEU A 278 16.59 -9.11 9.78
CA LEU A 278 17.18 -9.50 8.51
C LEU A 278 16.87 -8.50 7.39
N TYR A 279 15.64 -7.99 7.30
CA TYR A 279 15.32 -6.93 6.32
C TYR A 279 16.05 -5.63 6.63
N ALA A 280 16.16 -5.22 7.90
CA ALA A 280 16.92 -4.05 8.30
C ALA A 280 18.42 -4.22 8.00
N GLU A 281 18.95 -5.43 8.21
CA GLU A 281 20.33 -5.79 7.86
C GLU A 281 20.57 -5.78 6.34
N ILE A 282 19.63 -6.35 5.57
CA ILE A 282 19.65 -6.29 4.10
C ILE A 282 19.64 -4.84 3.60
N ASP A 283 18.81 -3.98 4.17
CA ASP A 283 18.75 -2.57 3.79
C ASP A 283 19.97 -1.79 4.26
N LYS A 284 20.57 -2.17 5.39
CA LYS A 284 21.86 -1.66 5.84
C LYS A 284 22.97 -2.08 4.89
N LEU A 285 23.05 -3.36 4.55
CA LEU A 285 24.02 -3.89 3.60
C LEU A 285 23.88 -3.27 2.20
N LYS A 286 22.63 -3.07 1.72
CA LYS A 286 22.37 -2.32 0.47
C LYS A 286 22.90 -0.89 0.53
N ARG A 287 22.71 -0.20 1.65
CA ARG A 287 23.27 1.16 1.86
C ARG A 287 24.77 1.16 1.96
N GLU A 288 25.36 0.17 2.63
CA GLU A 288 26.79 -0.01 2.74
C GLU A 288 27.42 -0.36 1.37
N ILE A 289 26.78 -1.23 0.59
CA ILE A 289 27.20 -1.52 -0.79
C ILE A 289 27.17 -0.24 -1.63
N VAL A 290 26.13 0.57 -1.54
CA VAL A 290 26.06 1.86 -2.24
C VAL A 290 27.15 2.81 -1.76
N LYS A 291 27.39 2.89 -0.44
CA LYS A 291 28.44 3.74 0.16
C LYS A 291 29.84 3.23 -0.15
N THR A 292 30.07 1.92 -0.03
CA THR A 292 31.35 1.28 -0.35
C THR A 292 31.64 1.38 -1.84
N ASN A 293 30.64 1.17 -2.67
CA ASN A 293 30.74 1.43 -4.10
C ASN A 293 31.10 2.90 -4.37
N SER A 294 30.49 3.87 -3.70
CA SER A 294 30.85 5.30 -3.86
C SER A 294 32.26 5.66 -3.33
N THR A 295 32.84 4.86 -2.45
CA THR A 295 34.19 5.06 -1.88
C THR A 295 35.25 4.18 -2.54
N LEU A 296 34.87 3.05 -3.15
CA LEU A 296 35.76 2.18 -3.93
C LEU A 296 35.92 2.63 -5.39
N PHE A 297 35.12 3.58 -5.82
CA PHE A 297 35.27 4.12 -7.17
C PHE A 297 36.38 5.13 -7.20
N ASP A 298 37.58 4.65 -7.54
CA ASP A 298 38.51 5.50 -8.23
C ASP A 298 37.85 5.98 -9.54
N PRO A 299 37.51 7.28 -9.67
CA PRO A 299 36.89 7.79 -10.89
C PRO A 299 37.71 7.51 -12.14
N LYS A 300 38.99 7.04 -11.99
CA LYS A 300 39.87 6.63 -13.06
C LYS A 300 39.70 5.18 -13.50
N THR A 301 38.99 4.35 -12.73
CA THR A 301 38.79 2.92 -13.07
C THR A 301 37.36 2.67 -13.53
N PRO A 302 37.11 2.50 -14.84
CA PRO A 302 35.76 2.25 -15.37
C PRO A 302 35.14 0.97 -14.82
N PHE A 303 33.88 1.02 -14.44
CA PHE A 303 33.17 -0.12 -13.89
C PHE A 303 31.79 -0.33 -14.54
N LEU A 304 31.29 -1.55 -14.42
CA LEU A 304 29.94 -1.97 -14.84
C LEU A 304 29.47 -3.11 -13.96
N TYR A 305 28.33 -2.92 -13.29
CA TYR A 305 27.62 -3.96 -12.51
C TYR A 305 26.19 -4.10 -12.98
N LEU A 306 25.81 -5.31 -13.36
CA LEU A 306 24.46 -5.65 -13.77
C LEU A 306 23.68 -6.21 -12.56
N LEU A 307 22.56 -5.58 -12.23
CA LEU A 307 21.66 -6.02 -11.15
C LEU A 307 20.50 -6.87 -11.70
N ASP A 308 20.12 -6.65 -12.96
CA ASP A 308 19.05 -7.35 -13.64
C ASP A 308 19.34 -7.43 -15.14
N PRO A 309 19.30 -8.60 -15.78
CA PRO A 309 19.09 -9.91 -15.18
C PRO A 309 20.25 -10.29 -14.25
N ALA A 310 19.88 -10.86 -13.09
CA ALA A 310 20.87 -11.19 -12.06
C ALA A 310 21.81 -12.30 -12.53
N ILE A 311 23.09 -12.07 -12.35
CA ILE A 311 24.22 -13.00 -12.52
C ILE A 311 24.16 -13.85 -13.81
N PRO A 312 24.87 -13.49 -14.87
CA PRO A 312 25.00 -14.30 -16.08
C PRO A 312 25.72 -15.66 -15.81
N PRO A 313 25.34 -16.73 -16.51
CA PRO A 313 24.37 -16.81 -17.59
C PRO A 313 22.93 -16.76 -17.10
N ALA A 314 22.12 -15.86 -17.61
CA ALA A 314 20.74 -15.67 -17.19
C ALA A 314 19.75 -16.41 -18.10
N THR A 315 18.69 -16.99 -17.52
CA THR A 315 17.54 -17.50 -18.27
C THR A 315 16.34 -16.63 -17.94
N VAL A 316 15.70 -16.04 -18.96
CA VAL A 316 14.56 -15.14 -18.82
C VAL A 316 13.40 -15.59 -19.71
N LYS A 317 12.19 -15.15 -19.39
CA LYS A 317 11.02 -15.40 -20.23
C LYS A 317 11.05 -14.56 -21.51
N LYS A 318 10.54 -15.11 -22.61
CA LYS A 318 10.33 -14.40 -23.87
C LYS A 318 9.58 -13.08 -23.64
N GLY A 319 10.04 -12.00 -24.26
CA GLY A 319 9.42 -10.70 -24.17
C GLY A 319 10.41 -9.58 -23.88
N LYS A 320 10.00 -8.59 -23.11
CA LYS A 320 10.85 -7.48 -22.70
C LYS A 320 11.73 -7.89 -21.51
N VAL A 321 13.04 -7.89 -21.71
CA VAL A 321 14.06 -8.10 -20.67
C VAL A 321 14.50 -6.75 -20.15
N ARG A 322 14.48 -6.58 -18.83
CA ARG A 322 14.96 -5.38 -18.16
C ARG A 322 16.45 -5.51 -17.89
N PHE A 323 17.21 -4.47 -18.26
CA PHE A 323 18.60 -4.30 -17.89
C PHE A 323 18.70 -3.15 -16.90
N ARG A 324 19.16 -3.46 -15.71
CA ARG A 324 19.33 -2.48 -14.64
C ARG A 324 20.63 -2.70 -13.94
N GLY A 325 21.33 -1.62 -13.61
CA GLY A 325 22.60 -1.71 -12.93
C GLY A 325 23.21 -0.35 -12.63
N VAL A 326 24.51 -0.38 -12.42
CA VAL A 326 25.35 0.80 -12.25
C VAL A 326 26.60 0.68 -13.10
N ALA A 327 27.01 1.79 -13.68
CA ALA A 327 28.23 1.93 -14.47
C ALA A 327 28.91 3.25 -14.13
N THR A 328 30.06 3.48 -14.69
CA THR A 328 30.80 4.74 -14.50
C THR A 328 29.87 5.94 -14.80
N PRO A 329 29.69 6.88 -13.87
CA PRO A 329 28.90 8.08 -14.10
C PRO A 329 29.41 8.89 -15.29
N GLY A 330 28.51 9.60 -15.98
CA GLY A 330 28.93 10.42 -17.13
C GLY A 330 29.29 9.64 -18.40
N THR A 331 29.04 8.32 -18.41
CA THR A 331 29.26 7.47 -19.58
C THR A 331 27.96 7.09 -20.27
N ARG A 332 28.08 6.35 -21.37
CA ARG A 332 26.93 5.66 -21.99
C ARG A 332 27.17 4.16 -22.06
N LEU A 333 26.10 3.39 -22.12
CA LEU A 333 26.13 1.95 -22.31
C LEU A 333 25.69 1.61 -23.73
N ASN A 334 26.53 0.87 -24.44
CA ASN A 334 26.17 0.25 -25.71
C ASN A 334 25.85 -1.22 -25.48
N LEU A 335 24.61 -1.61 -25.73
CA LEU A 335 24.17 -2.99 -25.75
C LEU A 335 24.31 -3.53 -27.17
N SER A 336 25.13 -4.53 -27.34
CA SER A 336 25.32 -5.25 -28.61
C SER A 336 24.89 -6.71 -28.47
N LEU A 337 24.30 -7.27 -29.50
CA LEU A 337 23.78 -8.62 -29.53
C LEU A 337 24.41 -9.42 -30.68
N ALA A 338 24.74 -10.67 -30.38
CA ALA A 338 25.09 -11.65 -31.42
C ALA A 338 24.21 -12.91 -31.23
N GLY A 339 23.64 -13.38 -32.30
CA GLY A 339 22.91 -14.65 -32.33
C GLY A 339 23.85 -15.84 -32.52
N LYS A 340 23.60 -16.64 -33.57
CA LYS A 340 24.49 -17.75 -33.95
C LYS A 340 25.81 -17.31 -34.58
N SER A 341 25.86 -16.08 -35.12
CA SER A 341 27.07 -15.50 -35.66
C SER A 341 28.01 -14.97 -34.54
N SER A 342 29.29 -14.83 -34.83
CA SER A 342 30.26 -14.27 -33.87
C SER A 342 30.24 -12.73 -33.84
N ASN A 343 29.56 -12.08 -34.78
CA ASN A 343 29.56 -10.64 -34.91
C ASN A 343 28.50 -10.01 -34.02
N TYR A 344 28.93 -9.08 -33.19
CA TYR A 344 28.04 -8.25 -32.37
C TYR A 344 27.51 -7.08 -33.20
N ASN A 345 26.18 -6.90 -33.18
CA ASN A 345 25.56 -5.73 -33.74
C ASN A 345 25.04 -4.84 -32.59
N LEU A 346 25.33 -3.55 -32.69
CA LEU A 346 24.81 -2.57 -31.73
C LEU A 346 23.25 -2.60 -31.79
N PHE A 347 22.66 -2.83 -30.63
CA PHE A 347 21.21 -2.95 -30.50
C PHE A 347 20.59 -1.72 -29.85
N LYS A 348 21.25 -1.19 -28.81
CA LYS A 348 20.75 -0.04 -28.05
C LYS A 348 21.89 0.72 -27.38
N THR A 349 21.76 2.03 -27.35
CA THR A 349 22.60 2.93 -26.56
C THR A 349 21.75 3.55 -25.44
N VAL A 350 22.28 3.65 -24.24
CA VAL A 350 21.58 4.18 -23.06
C VAL A 350 22.54 5.07 -22.28
N GLU A 351 22.06 6.25 -21.90
CA GLU A 351 22.81 7.15 -21.03
C GLU A 351 22.86 6.62 -19.60
N VAL A 352 24.03 6.71 -18.99
CA VAL A 352 24.23 6.44 -17.57
C VAL A 352 24.05 7.74 -16.81
N ASP A 353 23.35 7.69 -15.69
CA ASP A 353 23.11 8.86 -14.85
C ASP A 353 24.42 9.48 -14.36
N ASP A 354 24.57 10.78 -14.54
CA ASP A 354 25.82 11.50 -14.33
C ASP A 354 26.26 11.57 -12.86
N HIS A 355 25.32 11.40 -11.92
CA HIS A 355 25.60 11.49 -10.49
C HIS A 355 25.62 10.13 -9.79
N THR A 356 24.69 9.25 -10.17
CA THR A 356 24.50 7.97 -9.48
C THR A 356 25.07 6.78 -10.22
N GLY A 357 25.46 6.96 -11.48
CA GLY A 357 25.92 5.87 -12.35
C GLY A 357 24.82 4.87 -12.70
N LYS A 358 23.57 5.12 -12.38
CA LYS A 358 22.47 4.17 -12.60
C LYS A 358 22.05 4.13 -14.07
N PHE A 359 21.65 2.94 -14.50
CA PHE A 359 20.95 2.73 -15.76
C PHE A 359 19.80 1.76 -15.57
N ASP A 360 18.74 1.93 -16.35
CA ASP A 360 17.54 1.08 -16.33
C ASP A 360 16.81 1.17 -17.68
N PHE A 361 16.77 0.06 -18.42
CA PHE A 361 16.12 0.03 -19.71
C PHE A 361 15.54 -1.35 -20.05
N LEU A 362 14.59 -1.38 -20.99
CA LEU A 362 13.95 -2.58 -21.49
C LEU A 362 14.38 -2.86 -22.93
N CYS A 363 14.64 -4.14 -23.23
CA CYS A 363 14.90 -4.64 -24.58
C CYS A 363 14.00 -5.83 -24.88
N GLY A 364 13.43 -5.88 -26.09
CA GLY A 364 12.65 -7.00 -26.58
C GLY A 364 13.57 -8.10 -27.11
N PHE A 365 13.29 -9.36 -26.71
CA PHE A 365 14.02 -10.52 -27.20
C PHE A 365 13.06 -11.61 -27.71
N ASN A 366 13.42 -12.23 -28.82
CA ASN A 366 12.80 -13.47 -29.25
C ASN A 366 13.40 -14.66 -28.50
N ALA A 367 12.69 -15.79 -28.44
CA ALA A 367 13.17 -17.01 -27.84
C ALA A 367 14.44 -17.50 -28.55
N ALA A 368 15.56 -17.44 -27.89
CA ALA A 368 16.87 -17.87 -28.38
C ALA A 368 17.93 -17.75 -27.27
N THR A 369 19.13 -18.26 -27.51
CA THR A 369 20.29 -17.93 -26.72
C THR A 369 21.09 -16.82 -27.44
N TRP A 370 21.26 -15.71 -26.75
CA TRP A 370 21.96 -14.54 -27.25
C TRP A 370 23.31 -14.40 -26.57
N LYS A 371 24.33 -14.01 -27.33
CA LYS A 371 25.54 -13.44 -26.76
C LYS A 371 25.27 -11.95 -26.59
N VAL A 372 25.38 -11.48 -25.36
CA VAL A 372 25.16 -10.08 -25.00
C VAL A 372 26.47 -9.45 -24.64
N ARG A 373 26.74 -8.28 -25.19
CA ARG A 373 27.89 -7.43 -24.88
C ARG A 373 27.38 -6.08 -24.42
N LEU A 374 27.88 -5.64 -23.29
CA LEU A 374 27.64 -4.31 -22.71
C LEU A 374 29.00 -3.57 -22.68
N ASP A 375 29.08 -2.49 -23.41
CA ASP A 375 30.27 -1.62 -23.42
C ASP A 375 29.96 -0.32 -22.69
N VAL A 376 30.75 0.03 -21.68
CA VAL A 376 30.79 1.37 -21.08
C VAL A 376 31.66 2.25 -21.96
N VAL A 377 31.08 3.30 -22.51
CA VAL A 377 31.71 4.17 -23.49
C VAL A 377 31.82 5.59 -22.96
N ASP A 378 32.96 6.17 -23.04
CA ASP A 378 33.21 7.58 -22.76
C ASP A 378 32.44 8.45 -23.76
N ARG A 379 31.68 9.43 -23.27
CA ARG A 379 30.83 10.28 -24.12
C ARG A 379 31.64 11.26 -24.98
N GLU A 380 32.80 11.69 -24.50
CA GLU A 380 33.55 12.73 -25.17
C GLU A 380 34.40 12.20 -26.31
N ASN A 381 35.03 11.05 -26.09
CA ASN A 381 36.02 10.51 -27.08
C ASN A 381 35.57 9.19 -27.71
N GLU A 382 34.39 8.71 -27.45
CA GLU A 382 33.80 7.47 -28.01
C GLU A 382 34.58 6.20 -27.65
N LYS A 383 35.51 6.27 -26.68
CA LYS A 383 36.37 5.16 -26.28
C LYS A 383 35.60 4.17 -25.39
N VAL A 384 35.71 2.88 -25.71
CA VAL A 384 35.25 1.82 -24.83
C VAL A 384 36.14 1.73 -23.61
N LEU A 385 35.60 1.98 -22.45
CA LEU A 385 36.28 1.98 -21.16
C LEU A 385 36.24 0.60 -20.49
N LYS A 386 35.09 -0.11 -20.61
CA LYS A 386 34.87 -1.42 -20.02
C LYS A 386 33.89 -2.22 -20.88
N THR A 387 34.15 -3.51 -21.01
CA THR A 387 33.26 -4.46 -21.70
C THR A 387 32.86 -5.58 -20.76
N TRP A 388 31.60 -5.99 -20.86
CA TRP A 388 31.06 -7.18 -20.19
C TRP A 388 30.30 -8.04 -21.19
N GLU A 389 30.70 -9.31 -21.33
CA GLU A 389 30.07 -10.27 -22.23
C GLU A 389 29.46 -11.45 -21.45
N PHE A 390 28.27 -11.86 -21.83
CA PHE A 390 27.62 -13.01 -21.22
C PHE A 390 26.59 -13.65 -22.16
N LYS A 391 26.11 -14.84 -21.79
CA LYS A 391 25.02 -15.52 -22.50
C LYS A 391 23.69 -15.24 -21.81
N LEU A 392 22.67 -14.89 -22.60
CA LEU A 392 21.30 -14.71 -22.18
C LEU A 392 20.42 -15.74 -22.91
N THR A 393 19.80 -16.64 -22.16
CA THR A 393 18.85 -17.61 -22.72
C THR A 393 17.42 -17.07 -22.51
N VAL A 394 16.69 -16.90 -23.60
CA VAL A 394 15.30 -16.43 -23.62
C VAL A 394 14.40 -17.61 -24.00
N ARG A 395 13.46 -18.00 -23.13
CA ARG A 395 12.53 -19.12 -23.30
C ARG A 395 11.09 -18.70 -23.29
#